data_c0ea464225b87e0a56e77acfe527e331
#
_entry.id   c0ea464225b87e0a56e77acfe527e331
#
_cell.length_a   1.000
_cell.length_b   1.000
_cell.length_c   1.000
_cell.angle_alpha   90.00
_cell.angle_beta   90.00
_cell.angle_gamma   90.00
#
_symmetry.space_group_name_H-M   'P 1'
#
loop_
_entity.id
_entity.type
_entity.pdbx_description
1 polymer ?
#
loop_
_entity_poly.entity_id
_entity_poly.type
_entity_poly.pdbx_seq_one_letter_code
_entity_poly.pdbx_strand_id
1 'polypeptide(L)'
;MRVTQGTFSFLPDLSDDEIRAQIDYALGKGWACSVEFTDDPHPRNVYWEMWELPMFGLKDAAGVMMEVTACRKAHPNQYIKLNAFDSTRGVESMCMSFMINRPKEEPGFGLVRQECSGRVIRYTTHSYATDKAPGKRY
;
A
#
# COMPACT_ATOMS: atom_id res chain seq x y z
N MET A 1 15.79 2.93 6.36
CA MET A 1 14.56 2.83 7.20
C MET A 1 13.39 2.50 6.27
N ARG A 2 12.66 1.45 6.56
CA ARG A 2 11.47 1.10 5.78
C ARG A 2 10.30 1.93 6.27
N VAL A 3 9.63 2.57 5.36
CA VAL A 3 8.45 3.37 5.65
C VAL A 3 7.26 2.77 4.93
N THR A 4 6.21 2.51 5.66
CA THR A 4 4.98 1.95 5.14
C THR A 4 3.80 2.67 5.74
N GLN A 5 2.70 2.67 5.00
CA GLN A 5 1.42 3.18 5.49
C GLN A 5 0.56 2.06 6.05
N GLY A 6 -0.29 2.42 7.00
CA GLY A 6 -1.35 1.58 7.51
C GLY A 6 -0.95 0.69 8.66
N THR A 7 -1.89 -0.14 9.05
CA THR A 7 -1.82 -0.97 10.26
C THR A 7 -0.71 -2.02 10.21
N PHE A 8 -0.29 -2.42 9.01
CA PHE A 8 0.71 -3.48 8.80
C PHE A 8 2.10 -2.95 8.44
N SER A 9 2.40 -1.72 8.80
CA SER A 9 3.67 -1.04 8.48
C SER A 9 4.91 -1.77 8.99
N PHE A 10 4.78 -2.55 10.04
CA PHE A 10 5.89 -3.26 10.70
C PHE A 10 6.02 -4.72 10.29
N LEU A 11 5.14 -5.22 9.46
CA LEU A 11 5.23 -6.59 8.98
C LEU A 11 6.40 -6.74 8.00
N PRO A 12 7.08 -7.89 8.01
CA PRO A 12 8.05 -8.23 6.97
C PRO A 12 7.36 -8.34 5.60
N ASP A 13 8.16 -8.43 4.55
CA ASP A 13 7.62 -8.73 3.23
C ASP A 13 6.94 -10.11 3.24
N LEU A 14 5.73 -10.13 2.73
CA LEU A 14 4.96 -11.36 2.63
C LEU A 14 5.41 -12.15 1.39
N SER A 15 5.49 -13.45 1.54
CA SER A 15 5.63 -14.37 0.42
C SER A 15 4.34 -14.46 -0.39
N ASP A 16 4.43 -14.97 -1.61
CA ASP A 16 3.24 -15.13 -2.46
C ASP A 16 2.22 -16.11 -1.84
N ASP A 17 2.66 -17.11 -1.10
CA ASP A 17 1.78 -18.03 -0.39
C ASP A 17 1.05 -17.34 0.77
N GLU A 18 1.73 -16.48 1.51
CA GLU A 18 1.12 -15.69 2.57
C GLU A 18 0.12 -14.66 2.01
N ILE A 19 0.46 -14.01 0.89
CA ILE A 19 -0.45 -13.09 0.19
C ILE A 19 -1.69 -13.85 -0.28
N ARG A 20 -1.52 -15.02 -0.89
CA ARG A 20 -2.62 -15.89 -1.33
C ARG A 20 -3.52 -16.29 -0.17
N ALA A 21 -2.95 -16.66 0.97
CA ALA A 21 -3.72 -17.01 2.15
C ALA A 21 -4.58 -15.84 2.68
N GLN A 22 -4.06 -14.62 2.63
CA GLN A 22 -4.82 -13.41 2.99
C GLN A 22 -5.94 -13.13 1.98
N ILE A 23 -5.69 -13.35 0.69
CA ILE A 23 -6.71 -13.21 -0.35
C ILE A 23 -7.82 -14.25 -0.15
N ASP A 24 -7.46 -15.51 0.07
CA ASP A 24 -8.43 -16.57 0.34
C ASP A 24 -9.31 -16.26 1.55
N TYR A 25 -8.71 -15.72 2.61
CA TYR A 25 -9.46 -15.25 3.78
C TYR A 25 -10.45 -14.14 3.41
N ALA A 26 -10.01 -13.13 2.66
CA ALA A 26 -10.87 -12.02 2.24
C ALA A 26 -12.03 -12.49 1.36
N LEU A 27 -11.75 -13.32 0.37
CA LEU A 27 -12.77 -13.87 -0.53
C LEU A 27 -13.74 -14.81 0.22
N GLY A 28 -13.24 -15.58 1.20
CA GLY A 28 -14.06 -16.40 2.10
C GLY A 28 -15.05 -15.59 2.95
N LYS A 29 -14.74 -14.32 3.21
CA LYS A 29 -15.65 -13.36 3.87
C LYS A 29 -16.63 -12.69 2.90
N GLY A 30 -16.50 -12.93 1.61
CA GLY A 30 -17.31 -12.26 0.58
C GLY A 30 -16.85 -10.85 0.25
N TRP A 31 -15.64 -10.47 0.66
CA TRP A 31 -15.07 -9.15 0.36
C TRP A 31 -14.52 -9.11 -1.05
N ALA A 32 -14.54 -7.92 -1.65
CA ALA A 32 -13.92 -7.65 -2.92
C ALA A 32 -12.47 -7.17 -2.71
N CYS A 33 -11.61 -7.47 -3.66
CA CYS A 33 -10.21 -7.03 -3.64
C CYS A 33 -9.96 -5.93 -4.66
N SER A 34 -9.04 -5.01 -4.33
CA SER A 34 -8.46 -4.06 -5.27
C SER A 34 -6.96 -3.95 -5.04
N VAL A 35 -6.23 -3.61 -6.10
CA VAL A 35 -4.79 -3.40 -6.05
C VAL A 35 -4.51 -1.93 -6.32
N GLU A 36 -3.67 -1.31 -5.50
CA GLU A 36 -3.28 0.07 -5.65
C GLU A 36 -1.77 0.20 -5.59
N PHE A 37 -1.23 1.18 -6.30
CA PHE A 37 0.20 1.41 -6.35
C PHE A 37 0.54 2.89 -6.26
N THR A 38 1.75 3.19 -5.78
CA THR A 38 2.27 4.55 -5.71
C THR A 38 3.80 4.55 -5.64
N ASP A 39 4.40 5.65 -6.05
CA ASP A 39 5.81 5.92 -5.81
C ASP A 39 6.05 6.76 -4.53
N ASP A 40 5.01 7.24 -3.88
CA ASP A 40 5.09 8.03 -2.64
C ASP A 40 4.25 7.40 -1.52
N PRO A 41 4.87 6.57 -0.64
CA PRO A 41 4.16 5.91 0.46
C PRO A 41 3.93 6.83 1.67
N HIS A 42 4.23 8.13 1.56
CA HIS A 42 4.08 9.05 2.69
C HIS A 42 2.60 9.14 3.12
N PRO A 43 2.30 9.20 4.43
CA PRO A 43 0.93 9.31 4.94
C PRO A 43 0.11 10.48 4.39
N ARG A 44 0.75 11.56 3.94
CA ARG A 44 0.07 12.68 3.27
C ARG A 44 -0.51 12.32 1.91
N ASN A 45 0.04 11.28 1.26
CA ASN A 45 -0.45 10.79 -0.02
C ASN A 45 -1.60 9.83 0.23
N VAL A 46 -2.82 10.36 0.22
CA VAL A 46 -4.04 9.58 0.45
C VAL A 46 -4.59 8.96 -0.83
N TYR A 47 -4.13 9.44 -1.99
CA TYR A 47 -4.56 8.95 -3.29
C TYR A 47 -3.46 8.09 -3.91
N TRP A 48 -3.69 6.78 -3.90
CA TRP A 48 -2.89 5.83 -4.64
C TRP A 48 -3.56 5.57 -5.98
N GLU A 49 -2.79 5.27 -7.00
CA GLU A 49 -3.32 4.89 -8.29
C GLU A 49 -3.90 3.48 -8.20
N MET A 50 -5.10 3.30 -8.72
CA MET A 50 -5.75 1.99 -8.76
C MET A 50 -5.26 1.21 -9.99
N TRP A 51 -4.85 -0.03 -9.76
CA TRP A 51 -4.57 -0.98 -10.82
C TRP A 51 -5.88 -1.60 -11.30
N GLU A 52 -6.25 -1.31 -12.54
CA GLU A 52 -7.51 -1.78 -13.13
C GLU A 52 -8.74 -1.45 -12.25
N LEU A 53 -9.76 -2.25 -12.33
CA LEU A 53 -10.99 -2.07 -11.56
C LEU A 53 -11.02 -2.99 -10.33
N PRO A 54 -11.78 -2.63 -9.28
CA PRO A 54 -12.01 -3.54 -8.16
C PRO A 54 -12.59 -4.87 -8.61
N MET A 55 -12.10 -5.95 -8.06
CA MET A 55 -12.42 -7.32 -8.46
C MET A 55 -13.67 -7.82 -7.74
N PHE A 56 -14.83 -7.33 -8.17
CA PHE A 56 -16.11 -7.79 -7.63
C PHE A 56 -16.43 -9.20 -8.16
N GLY A 57 -17.00 -10.02 -7.28
CA GLY A 57 -17.51 -11.34 -7.65
C GLY A 57 -16.45 -12.42 -7.92
N LEU A 58 -15.16 -12.10 -7.79
CA LEU A 58 -14.10 -13.09 -7.81
C LEU A 58 -14.17 -13.95 -6.55
N LYS A 59 -14.10 -15.28 -6.75
CA LYS A 59 -14.15 -16.28 -5.67
C LYS A 59 -12.87 -17.09 -5.56
N ASP A 60 -11.93 -16.90 -6.48
CA ASP A 60 -10.68 -17.63 -6.54
C ASP A 60 -9.50 -16.66 -6.38
N ALA A 61 -8.65 -16.95 -5.40
CA ALA A 61 -7.43 -16.20 -5.16
C ALA A 61 -6.47 -16.20 -6.35
N ALA A 62 -6.52 -17.21 -7.22
CA ALA A 62 -5.68 -17.26 -8.40
C ALA A 62 -5.93 -16.08 -9.34
N GLY A 63 -7.19 -15.66 -9.51
CA GLY A 63 -7.54 -14.49 -10.32
C GLY A 63 -6.96 -13.21 -9.75
N VAL A 64 -7.06 -13.01 -8.43
CA VAL A 64 -6.46 -11.85 -7.75
C VAL A 64 -4.94 -11.88 -7.86
N MET A 65 -4.30 -13.04 -7.69
CA MET A 65 -2.84 -13.18 -7.82
C MET A 65 -2.34 -12.91 -9.24
N MET A 66 -3.13 -13.17 -10.26
CA MET A 66 -2.81 -12.78 -11.65
C MET A 66 -2.67 -11.26 -11.75
N GLU A 67 -3.62 -10.50 -11.24
CA GLU A 67 -3.60 -9.03 -11.22
C GLU A 67 -2.44 -8.49 -10.37
N VAL A 68 -2.21 -9.07 -9.22
CA VAL A 68 -1.05 -8.74 -8.37
C VAL A 68 0.26 -8.92 -9.13
N THR A 69 0.41 -10.04 -9.82
CA THR A 69 1.63 -10.34 -10.59
C THR A 69 1.79 -9.39 -11.79
N ALA A 70 0.69 -9.08 -12.49
CA ALA A 70 0.69 -8.13 -13.59
C ALA A 70 1.08 -6.72 -13.12
N CYS A 71 0.51 -6.26 -12.01
CA CYS A 71 0.85 -4.98 -11.41
C CYS A 71 2.32 -4.91 -10.97
N ARG A 72 2.84 -5.95 -10.30
CA ARG A 72 4.26 -6.04 -9.92
C ARG A 72 5.19 -5.98 -11.12
N LYS A 73 4.81 -6.62 -12.22
CA LYS A 73 5.59 -6.60 -13.47
C LYS A 73 5.61 -5.23 -14.12
N ALA A 74 4.48 -4.52 -14.10
CA ALA A 74 4.36 -3.18 -14.65
C ALA A 74 5.05 -2.13 -13.78
N HIS A 75 4.99 -2.28 -12.45
CA HIS A 75 5.47 -1.31 -11.46
C HIS A 75 6.44 -1.92 -10.44
N PRO A 76 7.58 -2.50 -10.87
CA PRO A 76 8.48 -3.25 -9.97
C PRO A 76 9.13 -2.40 -8.89
N ASN A 77 9.28 -1.10 -9.14
CA ASN A 77 9.93 -0.15 -8.23
C ASN A 77 8.93 0.76 -7.51
N GLN A 78 7.68 0.34 -7.42
CA GLN A 78 6.66 1.09 -6.69
C GLN A 78 6.15 0.29 -5.50
N TYR A 79 5.55 1.02 -4.56
CA TYR A 79 4.78 0.40 -3.49
C TYR A 79 3.45 -0.08 -4.07
N ILE A 80 3.11 -1.32 -3.79
CA ILE A 80 1.84 -1.90 -4.18
C ILE A 80 1.17 -2.44 -2.93
N LYS A 81 -0.08 -2.09 -2.72
CA LYS A 81 -0.91 -2.65 -1.65
C LYS A 81 -2.13 -3.35 -2.22
N LEU A 82 -2.58 -4.34 -1.50
CA LEU A 82 -3.86 -4.99 -1.74
C LEU A 82 -4.83 -4.54 -0.67
N ASN A 83 -6.01 -4.15 -1.11
CA ASN A 83 -7.13 -3.80 -0.27
C ASN A 83 -8.23 -4.86 -0.41
N ALA A 84 -8.91 -5.15 0.69
CA ALA A 84 -10.13 -5.93 0.68
C ALA A 84 -11.23 -5.13 1.41
N PHE A 85 -12.40 -5.06 0.81
CA PHE A 85 -13.51 -4.25 1.31
C PHE A 85 -14.85 -4.96 1.19
N ASP A 86 -15.74 -4.62 2.11
CA ASP A 86 -17.11 -5.11 2.13
C ASP A 86 -18.00 -4.15 1.32
N SER A 87 -18.54 -4.66 0.22
CA SER A 87 -19.45 -3.90 -0.66
C SER A 87 -20.93 -4.22 -0.45
N THR A 88 -21.28 -5.04 0.54
CA THR A 88 -22.65 -5.56 0.73
C THR A 88 -23.68 -4.48 1.02
N ARG A 89 -23.25 -3.34 1.56
CA ARG A 89 -24.14 -2.22 1.91
C ARG A 89 -24.18 -1.11 0.86
N GLY A 90 -23.62 -1.34 -0.31
CA GLY A 90 -23.51 -0.32 -1.35
C GLY A 90 -22.52 0.81 -1.06
N VAL A 91 -21.72 0.66 -0.01
CA VAL A 91 -20.60 1.54 0.33
C VAL A 91 -19.32 0.72 0.42
N GLU A 92 -18.21 1.33 0.04
CA GLU A 92 -16.91 0.71 0.16
C GLU A 92 -16.46 0.81 1.63
N SER A 93 -16.42 -0.33 2.31
CA SER A 93 -15.93 -0.43 3.69
C SER A 93 -14.64 -1.22 3.70
N MET A 94 -13.51 -0.54 3.82
CA MET A 94 -12.18 -1.15 3.87
C MET A 94 -12.06 -2.02 5.12
N CYS A 95 -11.86 -3.32 4.91
CA CYS A 95 -11.72 -4.31 5.98
C CYS A 95 -10.26 -4.73 6.21
N MET A 96 -9.47 -4.73 5.15
CA MET A 96 -8.07 -5.11 5.19
C MET A 96 -7.28 -4.36 4.14
N SER A 97 -6.05 -3.96 4.49
CA SER A 97 -5.11 -3.33 3.56
C SER A 97 -3.69 -3.71 3.97
N PHE A 98 -2.90 -4.20 3.05
CA PHE A 98 -1.51 -4.58 3.32
C PHE A 98 -0.61 -4.44 2.10
N MET A 99 0.68 -4.23 2.36
CA MET A 99 1.70 -4.11 1.32
C MET A 99 2.04 -5.46 0.73
N ILE A 100 2.07 -5.53 -0.59
CA ILE A 100 2.45 -6.72 -1.35
C ILE A 100 3.73 -6.54 -2.18
N ASN A 101 4.16 -5.32 -2.38
CA ASN A 101 5.41 -5.00 -3.06
C ASN A 101 6.04 -3.74 -2.51
N ARG A 102 7.37 -3.73 -2.44
CA ARG A 102 8.18 -2.56 -2.07
C ARG A 102 9.33 -2.41 -3.05
N PRO A 103 9.78 -1.17 -3.31
CA PRO A 103 11.02 -0.95 -4.02
C PRO A 103 12.18 -1.65 -3.31
N LYS A 104 13.15 -2.15 -4.06
CA LYS A 104 14.37 -2.76 -3.49
C LYS A 104 15.19 -1.76 -2.69
N GLU A 105 15.23 -0.52 -3.15
CA GLU A 105 15.90 0.58 -2.49
C GLU A 105 14.85 1.62 -2.09
N GLU A 106 14.77 1.91 -0.81
CA GLU A 106 13.86 2.91 -0.25
C GLU A 106 14.69 4.09 0.25
N PRO A 107 14.46 5.32 -0.24
CA PRO A 107 15.24 6.48 0.18
C PRO A 107 14.97 6.87 1.65
N GLY A 108 13.86 6.42 2.23
CA GLY A 108 13.54 6.67 3.63
C GLY A 108 13.00 8.07 3.90
N PHE A 109 13.04 8.43 5.19
CA PHE A 109 12.48 9.69 5.70
C PHE A 109 13.46 10.35 6.65
N GLY A 110 13.48 11.68 6.60
CA GLY A 110 14.11 12.52 7.60
C GLY A 110 13.09 13.09 8.59
N LEU A 111 13.56 13.39 9.79
CA LEU A 111 12.81 14.16 10.78
C LEU A 111 13.39 15.58 10.86
N VAL A 112 12.55 16.57 10.62
CA VAL A 112 12.89 17.96 10.85
C VAL A 112 12.36 18.36 12.22
N ARG A 113 13.28 18.68 13.12
CA ARG A 113 12.96 19.20 14.46
C ARG A 113 12.85 20.71 14.40
N GLN A 114 11.76 21.24 14.93
CA GLN A 114 11.53 22.67 15.07
C GLN A 114 11.23 23.00 16.53
N GLU A 115 11.91 24.01 17.05
CA GLU A 115 11.59 24.56 18.35
C GLU A 115 10.55 25.67 18.19
N CYS A 116 9.46 25.52 18.94
CA CYS A 116 8.37 26.49 18.98
C CYS A 116 8.37 27.24 20.32
N SER A 117 7.60 28.31 20.40
CA SER A 117 7.42 29.05 21.64
C SER A 117 6.91 28.14 22.77
N GLY A 118 7.28 28.43 24.02
CA GLY A 118 6.87 27.66 25.20
C GLY A 118 7.60 26.33 25.38
N ARG A 119 8.79 26.18 24.81
CA ARG A 119 9.59 24.94 24.86
C ARG A 119 8.91 23.72 24.19
N VAL A 120 7.97 23.97 23.30
CA VAL A 120 7.34 22.92 22.52
C VAL A 120 8.25 22.53 21.36
N ILE A 121 8.49 21.24 21.20
CA ILE A 121 9.23 20.70 20.05
C ILE A 121 8.23 20.10 19.07
N ARG A 122 8.30 20.55 17.83
CA ARG A 122 7.53 20.00 16.73
C ARG A 122 8.44 19.18 15.83
N TYR A 123 7.97 18.02 15.43
CA TYR A 123 8.64 17.17 14.45
C TYR A 123 7.83 17.13 13.16
N THR A 124 8.50 17.29 12.05
CA THR A 124 7.92 17.11 10.72
C THR A 124 8.64 15.96 10.03
N THR A 125 7.89 14.98 9.52
CA THR A 125 8.43 13.92 8.70
C THR A 125 8.57 14.43 7.26
N HIS A 126 9.76 14.25 6.70
CA HIS A 126 10.06 14.60 5.31
C HIS A 126 10.51 13.35 4.57
N SER A 127 9.84 13.04 3.46
CA SER A 127 10.25 11.93 2.59
C SER A 127 11.37 12.39 1.66
N TYR A 128 12.48 11.68 1.62
CA TYR A 128 13.57 11.95 0.67
C TYR A 128 13.13 11.73 -0.80
N ALA A 129 12.10 10.92 -1.02
CA ALA A 129 11.54 10.71 -2.35
C ALA A 129 10.86 11.96 -2.93
N THR A 130 10.44 12.93 -2.08
CA THR A 130 9.76 14.15 -2.56
C THR A 130 10.66 15.09 -3.33
N ASP A 131 11.97 14.95 -3.22
CA ASP A 131 12.93 15.77 -3.94
C ASP A 131 13.08 15.34 -5.42
N LYS A 132 12.46 14.23 -5.78
CA LYS A 132 12.48 13.67 -7.14
C LYS A 132 11.10 13.72 -7.77
N ALA A 133 11.05 13.83 -9.09
CA ALA A 133 9.79 13.80 -9.83
C ALA A 133 9.03 12.48 -9.62
N PRO A 134 7.69 12.49 -9.60
CA PRO A 134 6.87 11.27 -9.58
C PRO A 134 7.31 10.28 -10.67
N GLY A 135 7.31 8.99 -10.34
CA GLY A 135 7.76 7.93 -11.25
C GLY A 135 9.29 7.77 -11.37
N LYS A 136 10.08 8.66 -10.74
CA LYS A 136 11.55 8.63 -10.75
C LYS A 136 12.15 8.58 -9.35
N ARG A 137 11.35 8.28 -8.34
CA ARG A 137 11.77 8.34 -6.93
C ARG A 137 12.55 7.13 -6.49
N TYR A 138 12.39 6.02 -7.18
CA TYR A 138 13.01 4.71 -6.86
C TYR A 138 13.66 4.09 -8.08
#